data_b03a1c4aad7e7e0f7518866a2bf5fcc9
#
_entry.id   b03a1c4aad7e7e0f7518866a2bf5fcc9
#
_cell.length_a   1.000
_cell.length_b   1.000
_cell.length_c   1.000
_cell.angle_alpha   90.00
_cell.angle_beta   90.00
_cell.angle_gamma   90.00
#
_symmetry.space_group_name_H-M   'P 1'
#
loop_
_entity.id
_entity.type
_entity.pdbx_description
1 polymer ?
#
loop_
_entity_poly.entity_id
_entity_poly.type
_entity_poly.pdbx_seq_one_letter_code
_entity_poly.pdbx_strand_id
1 'polypeptide(L)'
;MRPARPWMIAAAVVMLATGTAQAQWKPTKPITIIVPWAAGGATDQVTRLAAAEIEPALGQKIVVVNQPGGAGSIGTKSVLEGPKDGYTWTAGAAKQLGTYPLLGMLNSKVDDFHLYLSVTNVSIVSVNPSTPYQSLKQLLDDMKAKPGQVKVATAGNTSSGHFAMEAISKAAGVKYRHVTYDGGNPAVIATVGGESEVTTQLAVEQTEMIKGKRLRALAVVADQPLTIEGVGTIEPITKTLPKFPKIT
;
A
#
# COMPACT_ATOMS: atom_id res chain seq x y z
N MET A 1 -56.85 50.17 11.67
CA MET A 1 -55.84 49.15 11.35
C MET A 1 -55.71 49.09 9.85
N ARG A 2 -54.51 49.44 9.28
CA ARG A 2 -54.27 49.36 7.84
C ARG A 2 -53.73 47.98 7.53
N PRO A 3 -54.23 47.23 6.52
CA PRO A 3 -53.71 45.93 6.19
C PRO A 3 -52.28 46.06 5.57
N ALA A 4 -51.36 45.21 6.01
CA ALA A 4 -49.99 45.13 5.48
C ALA A 4 -50.01 44.75 3.99
N ARG A 5 -49.27 45.49 3.18
CA ARG A 5 -49.22 45.34 1.74
C ARG A 5 -48.56 43.98 1.36
N PRO A 6 -49.18 43.16 0.48
CA PRO A 6 -48.74 41.79 0.19
C PRO A 6 -47.35 41.70 -0.48
N TRP A 7 -46.84 42.78 -1.01
CA TRP A 7 -45.51 42.83 -1.68
C TRP A 7 -44.32 42.77 -0.69
N MET A 8 -44.52 43.14 0.57
CA MET A 8 -43.45 43.04 1.58
C MET A 8 -43.20 41.59 2.03
N ILE A 9 -44.21 40.73 1.91
CA ILE A 9 -44.09 39.29 2.20
C ILE A 9 -43.41 38.57 1.04
N ALA A 10 -43.64 38.97 -0.23
CA ALA A 10 -42.98 38.38 -1.39
C ALA A 10 -41.48 38.68 -1.44
N ALA A 11 -41.03 39.87 -0.98
CA ALA A 11 -39.61 40.21 -0.93
C ALA A 11 -38.83 39.43 0.16
N ALA A 12 -39.49 39.09 1.27
CA ALA A 12 -38.87 38.31 2.36
C ALA A 12 -38.67 36.82 1.97
N VAL A 13 -39.57 36.26 1.14
CA VAL A 13 -39.46 34.85 0.70
C VAL A 13 -38.35 34.65 -0.36
N VAL A 14 -38.07 35.67 -1.17
CA VAL A 14 -36.98 35.58 -2.19
C VAL A 14 -35.59 35.67 -1.55
N MET A 15 -35.42 36.29 -0.38
CA MET A 15 -34.12 36.34 0.31
C MET A 15 -33.76 35.06 1.08
N LEU A 16 -34.69 34.14 1.30
CA LEU A 16 -34.46 32.87 1.98
C LEU A 16 -34.05 31.74 1.00
N ALA A 17 -34.08 31.98 -0.31
CA ALA A 17 -33.75 31.03 -1.35
C ALA A 17 -32.30 31.17 -1.86
N THR A 18 -31.45 32.03 -1.30
CA THR A 18 -30.02 31.99 -1.51
C THR A 18 -29.43 30.85 -0.68
N GLY A 19 -29.72 29.61 -1.11
CA GLY A 19 -28.99 28.46 -0.64
C GLY A 19 -27.51 28.79 -0.78
N THR A 20 -26.73 28.61 0.28
CA THR A 20 -25.29 28.70 0.27
C THR A 20 -24.81 27.75 -0.84
N ALA A 21 -24.54 28.28 -2.02
CA ALA A 21 -23.74 27.55 -3.02
C ALA A 21 -22.41 27.28 -2.30
N GLN A 22 -22.27 26.10 -1.72
CA GLN A 22 -20.98 25.66 -1.23
C GLN A 22 -20.09 25.69 -2.46
N ALA A 23 -19.18 26.67 -2.50
CA ALA A 23 -18.20 26.75 -3.57
C ALA A 23 -17.42 25.44 -3.54
N GLN A 24 -17.75 24.53 -4.46
CA GLN A 24 -17.04 23.27 -4.60
C GLN A 24 -15.58 23.63 -4.87
N TRP A 25 -14.67 23.20 -4.01
CA TRP A 25 -13.25 23.44 -4.19
C TRP A 25 -12.84 22.93 -5.57
N LYS A 26 -12.23 23.80 -6.37
CA LYS A 26 -11.75 23.48 -7.71
C LYS A 26 -10.28 23.86 -7.79
N PRO A 27 -9.39 22.91 -8.10
CA PRO A 27 -7.97 23.22 -8.18
C PRO A 27 -7.68 24.17 -9.34
N THR A 28 -6.79 25.14 -9.10
CA THR A 28 -6.35 26.16 -10.08
C THR A 28 -4.90 25.96 -10.53
N LYS A 29 -4.16 25.03 -9.91
CA LYS A 29 -2.78 24.66 -10.21
C LYS A 29 -2.60 23.15 -10.10
N PRO A 30 -1.54 22.55 -10.65
CA PRO A 30 -1.27 21.12 -10.50
C PRO A 30 -1.23 20.66 -9.04
N ILE A 31 -1.68 19.42 -8.82
CA ILE A 31 -1.65 18.74 -7.52
C ILE A 31 -0.43 17.82 -7.50
N THR A 32 0.30 17.80 -6.40
CA THR A 32 1.41 16.86 -6.20
C THR A 32 0.99 15.72 -5.27
N ILE A 33 1.23 14.47 -5.68
CA ILE A 33 1.08 13.31 -4.80
C ILE A 33 2.45 12.76 -4.47
N ILE A 34 2.82 12.79 -3.20
CA ILE A 34 4.03 12.16 -2.69
C ILE A 34 3.76 10.67 -2.46
N VAL A 35 4.48 9.82 -3.17
CA VAL A 35 4.53 8.37 -2.95
C VAL A 35 5.73 8.07 -2.06
N PRO A 36 5.54 7.63 -0.80
CA PRO A 36 6.63 7.47 0.16
C PRO A 36 7.42 6.16 -0.04
N TRP A 37 7.45 5.63 -1.26
CA TRP A 37 8.11 4.39 -1.66
C TRP A 37 8.83 4.57 -3.00
N ALA A 38 9.77 3.66 -3.30
CA ALA A 38 10.47 3.66 -4.58
C ALA A 38 9.49 3.50 -5.76
N ALA A 39 9.86 4.09 -6.87
CA ALA A 39 9.12 4.01 -8.13
C ALA A 39 8.94 2.55 -8.59
N GLY A 40 7.83 2.27 -9.27
CA GLY A 40 7.48 0.93 -9.76
C GLY A 40 6.95 -0.02 -8.70
N GLY A 41 6.91 0.36 -7.41
CA GLY A 41 6.23 -0.40 -6.36
C GLY A 41 4.71 -0.27 -6.43
N ALA A 42 3.99 -1.09 -5.65
CA ALA A 42 2.53 -1.15 -5.67
C ALA A 42 1.85 0.21 -5.48
N THR A 43 2.31 0.97 -4.48
CA THR A 43 1.74 2.30 -4.21
C THR A 43 1.95 3.25 -5.38
N ASP A 44 3.14 3.23 -6.00
CA ASP A 44 3.44 4.09 -7.15
C ASP A 44 2.56 3.76 -8.36
N GLN A 45 2.45 2.47 -8.71
CA GLN A 45 1.62 2.02 -9.83
C GLN A 45 0.15 2.41 -9.66
N VAL A 46 -0.43 2.11 -8.50
CA VAL A 46 -1.83 2.45 -8.18
C VAL A 46 -2.05 3.95 -8.17
N THR A 47 -1.10 4.72 -7.61
CA THR A 47 -1.21 6.18 -7.56
C THR A 47 -1.19 6.79 -8.96
N ARG A 48 -0.30 6.33 -9.85
CA ARG A 48 -0.24 6.83 -11.24
C ARG A 48 -1.50 6.47 -12.02
N LEU A 49 -2.04 5.26 -11.84
CA LEU A 49 -3.29 4.87 -12.46
C LEU A 49 -4.45 5.76 -11.95
N ALA A 50 -4.59 5.92 -10.65
CA ALA A 50 -5.61 6.77 -10.05
C ALA A 50 -5.46 8.24 -10.49
N ALA A 51 -4.23 8.76 -10.55
CA ALA A 51 -3.97 10.11 -11.03
C ALA A 51 -4.48 10.31 -12.46
N ALA A 52 -4.17 9.39 -13.36
CA ALA A 52 -4.62 9.46 -14.76
C ALA A 52 -6.16 9.47 -14.89
N GLU A 53 -6.86 8.70 -14.06
CA GLU A 53 -8.32 8.65 -14.05
C GLU A 53 -8.97 9.90 -13.44
N ILE A 54 -8.31 10.53 -12.47
CA ILE A 54 -8.86 11.68 -11.72
C ILE A 54 -8.56 13.01 -12.46
N GLU A 55 -7.42 13.13 -13.15
CA GLU A 55 -7.02 14.37 -13.87
C GLU A 55 -8.13 15.00 -14.71
N PRO A 56 -8.87 14.25 -15.56
CA PRO A 56 -9.94 14.83 -16.38
C PRO A 56 -11.06 15.46 -15.55
N ALA A 57 -11.43 14.86 -14.43
CA ALA A 57 -12.48 15.37 -13.56
C ALA A 57 -12.05 16.63 -12.79
N LEU A 58 -10.78 16.72 -12.43
CA LEU A 58 -10.22 17.88 -11.72
C LEU A 58 -9.90 19.04 -12.66
N GLY A 59 -9.66 18.78 -13.94
CA GLY A 59 -9.21 19.78 -14.91
C GLY A 59 -7.79 20.30 -14.62
N GLN A 60 -7.01 19.58 -13.83
CA GLN A 60 -5.64 19.90 -13.45
C GLN A 60 -4.75 18.66 -13.50
N LYS A 61 -3.46 18.88 -13.78
CA LYS A 61 -2.46 17.80 -13.77
C LYS A 61 -2.18 17.31 -12.35
N ILE A 62 -1.92 16.01 -12.23
CA ILE A 62 -1.44 15.38 -10.99
C ILE A 62 0.01 14.92 -11.21
N VAL A 63 0.92 15.47 -10.43
CA VAL A 63 2.35 15.14 -10.48
C VAL A 63 2.65 14.13 -9.38
N VAL A 64 3.04 12.91 -9.77
CA VAL A 64 3.41 11.86 -8.82
C VAL A 64 4.91 11.88 -8.58
N VAL A 65 5.32 12.09 -7.33
CA VAL A 65 6.72 12.20 -6.89
C VAL A 65 7.03 11.10 -5.88
N ASN A 66 8.05 10.29 -6.16
CA ASN A 66 8.52 9.28 -5.21
C ASN A 66 9.50 9.88 -4.21
N GLN A 67 9.24 9.71 -2.92
CA GLN A 67 10.08 10.16 -1.81
C GLN A 67 10.26 9.02 -0.80
N PRO A 68 11.06 8.00 -1.13
CA PRO A 68 11.25 6.82 -0.28
C PRO A 68 12.10 7.13 0.95
N GLY A 69 12.16 6.15 1.87
CA GLY A 69 12.99 6.17 3.06
C GLY A 69 12.20 6.04 4.36
N GLY A 70 12.86 5.50 5.41
CA GLY A 70 12.25 5.27 6.72
C GLY A 70 10.97 4.45 6.67
N ALA A 71 10.91 3.41 5.82
CA ALA A 71 9.69 2.62 5.59
C ALA A 71 8.46 3.47 5.24
N GLY A 72 8.65 4.56 4.51
CA GLY A 72 7.62 5.50 4.06
C GLY A 72 7.38 6.69 5.00
N SER A 73 8.00 6.73 6.18
CA SER A 73 7.78 7.81 7.14
C SER A 73 8.33 9.16 6.65
N ILE A 74 9.42 9.18 5.87
CA ILE A 74 10.04 10.42 5.37
C ILE A 74 9.08 11.15 4.42
N GLY A 75 8.60 10.48 3.37
CA GLY A 75 7.66 11.08 2.42
C GLY A 75 6.33 11.45 3.07
N THR A 76 5.80 10.61 3.98
CA THR A 76 4.58 10.91 4.73
C THR A 76 4.75 12.14 5.62
N LYS A 77 5.89 12.27 6.30
CA LYS A 77 6.22 13.43 7.14
C LYS A 77 6.25 14.73 6.33
N SER A 78 6.89 14.72 5.16
CA SER A 78 7.01 15.92 4.32
C SER A 78 5.65 16.51 3.93
N VAL A 79 4.64 15.64 3.72
CA VAL A 79 3.27 16.09 3.44
C VAL A 79 2.55 16.52 4.71
N LEU A 80 2.75 15.79 5.82
CA LEU A 80 2.12 16.14 7.10
C LEU A 80 2.58 17.51 7.61
N GLU A 81 3.84 17.87 7.40
CA GLU A 81 4.42 19.17 7.81
C GLU A 81 4.28 20.25 6.73
N GLY A 82 3.86 19.89 5.52
CA GLY A 82 3.68 20.80 4.40
C GLY A 82 2.40 21.65 4.47
N PRO A 83 2.20 22.54 3.48
CA PRO A 83 0.99 23.37 3.38
C PRO A 83 -0.30 22.53 3.34
N LYS A 84 -1.34 22.99 4.03
CA LYS A 84 -2.67 22.36 4.06
C LYS A 84 -3.64 23.03 3.07
N ASP A 85 -3.16 23.39 1.90
CA ASP A 85 -3.89 24.11 0.86
C ASP A 85 -4.65 23.20 -0.12
N GLY A 86 -4.57 21.87 0.07
CA GLY A 86 -5.22 20.89 -0.78
C GLY A 86 -4.42 20.50 -2.04
N TYR A 87 -3.21 21.01 -2.24
CA TYR A 87 -2.41 20.77 -3.45
C TYR A 87 -1.26 19.77 -3.25
N THR A 88 -1.05 19.28 -2.02
CA THR A 88 -0.07 18.24 -1.75
C THR A 88 -0.73 17.10 -0.99
N TRP A 89 -0.76 15.92 -1.61
CA TRP A 89 -1.33 14.70 -1.05
C TRP A 89 -0.23 13.67 -0.80
N THR A 90 -0.50 12.68 0.01
CA THR A 90 0.35 11.49 0.16
C THR A 90 -0.41 10.24 -0.20
N ALA A 91 0.25 9.33 -0.90
CA ALA A 91 -0.24 7.98 -1.13
C ALA A 91 0.56 7.01 -0.27
N GLY A 92 -0.11 6.21 0.54
CA GLY A 92 0.56 5.28 1.45
C GLY A 92 -0.35 4.12 1.85
N ALA A 93 0.18 3.18 2.63
CA ALA A 93 -0.63 2.11 3.18
C ALA A 93 -1.21 2.54 4.53
N ALA A 94 -2.53 2.42 4.70
CA ALA A 94 -3.26 2.90 5.88
C ALA A 94 -2.68 2.37 7.21
N LYS A 95 -2.23 1.11 7.25
CA LYS A 95 -1.66 0.52 8.47
C LYS A 95 -0.36 1.18 8.93
N GLN A 96 0.46 1.76 8.04
CA GLN A 96 1.65 2.47 8.45
C GLN A 96 1.31 3.72 9.26
N LEU A 97 0.22 4.41 8.95
CA LEU A 97 -0.21 5.60 9.71
C LEU A 97 -0.43 5.28 11.20
N GLY A 98 -0.95 4.08 11.50
CA GLY A 98 -1.11 3.61 12.88
C GLY A 98 0.18 3.06 13.52
N THR A 99 1.14 2.58 12.72
CA THR A 99 2.38 1.99 13.26
C THR A 99 3.52 2.99 13.44
N TYR A 100 3.58 4.06 12.67
CA TYR A 100 4.62 5.08 12.79
C TYR A 100 4.80 5.64 14.21
N PRO A 101 3.73 6.08 14.91
CA PRO A 101 3.88 6.59 16.29
C PRO A 101 4.30 5.50 17.28
N LEU A 102 3.83 4.26 17.10
CA LEU A 102 4.19 3.14 17.97
C LEU A 102 5.69 2.80 17.91
N LEU A 103 6.33 3.06 16.77
CA LEU A 103 7.75 2.78 16.53
C LEU A 103 8.62 4.04 16.64
N GLY A 104 8.06 5.18 16.99
CA GLY A 104 8.79 6.45 17.08
C GLY A 104 9.28 6.97 15.72
N MET A 105 8.71 6.49 14.59
CA MET A 105 9.13 6.87 13.24
C MET A 105 8.54 8.20 12.79
N LEU A 106 7.30 8.47 13.19
CA LEU A 106 6.57 9.70 12.90
C LEU A 106 5.52 9.91 13.99
N ASN A 107 5.53 11.08 14.60
CA ASN A 107 4.50 11.45 15.57
C ASN A 107 3.25 11.95 14.82
N SER A 108 2.40 11.02 14.42
CA SER A 108 1.16 11.30 13.68
C SER A 108 0.01 10.47 14.24
N LYS A 109 -1.21 10.94 14.02
CA LYS A 109 -2.45 10.20 14.28
C LYS A 109 -3.16 9.96 12.96
N VAL A 110 -4.02 8.96 12.92
CA VAL A 110 -4.84 8.68 11.73
C VAL A 110 -5.72 9.89 11.41
N ASP A 111 -6.21 10.58 12.43
CA ASP A 111 -7.08 11.77 12.30
C ASP A 111 -6.35 13.01 11.74
N ASP A 112 -5.02 13.00 11.63
CA ASP A 112 -4.27 14.06 10.96
C ASP A 112 -4.41 14.00 9.43
N PHE A 113 -5.09 12.97 8.90
CA PHE A 113 -5.25 12.72 7.46
C PHE A 113 -6.72 12.59 7.08
N HIS A 114 -7.09 13.15 5.94
CA HIS A 114 -8.31 12.76 5.22
C HIS A 114 -8.01 11.54 4.37
N LEU A 115 -8.57 10.38 4.74
CA LEU A 115 -8.24 9.10 4.11
C LEU A 115 -9.24 8.74 3.02
N TYR A 116 -8.71 8.33 1.87
CA TYR A 116 -9.47 7.74 0.77
C TYR A 116 -8.86 6.39 0.46
N LEU A 117 -9.63 5.31 0.62
CA LEU A 117 -9.18 3.96 0.30
C LEU A 117 -9.36 3.73 -1.21
N SER A 118 -8.25 3.43 -1.92
CA SER A 118 -8.30 3.19 -3.36
C SER A 118 -8.29 1.71 -3.73
N VAL A 119 -7.46 0.90 -3.09
CA VAL A 119 -7.29 -0.52 -3.43
C VAL A 119 -6.78 -1.33 -2.25
N THR A 120 -7.17 -2.62 -2.22
CA THR A 120 -6.57 -3.64 -1.33
C THR A 120 -5.67 -4.55 -2.16
N ASN A 121 -4.48 -4.87 -1.65
CA ASN A 121 -3.53 -5.77 -2.31
C ASN A 121 -3.06 -6.85 -1.32
N VAL A 122 -2.83 -8.06 -1.82
CA VAL A 122 -2.37 -9.19 -1.02
C VAL A 122 -0.87 -9.43 -1.22
N SER A 123 -0.20 -10.01 -0.23
CA SER A 123 1.20 -10.42 -0.34
C SER A 123 1.31 -11.83 -0.93
N ILE A 124 2.37 -12.09 -1.68
CA ILE A 124 2.75 -13.43 -2.14
C ILE A 124 4.10 -13.78 -1.52
N VAL A 125 4.22 -14.98 -1.00
CA VAL A 125 5.51 -15.58 -0.65
C VAL A 125 6.10 -16.16 -1.92
N SER A 126 7.17 -15.55 -2.42
CA SER A 126 7.90 -16.05 -3.59
C SER A 126 9.37 -16.25 -3.28
N VAL A 127 10.00 -17.12 -4.05
CA VAL A 127 11.42 -17.45 -3.94
C VAL A 127 12.15 -17.29 -5.26
N ASN A 128 13.45 -17.06 -5.19
CA ASN A 128 14.31 -17.18 -6.36
C ASN A 128 14.27 -18.64 -6.88
N PRO A 129 14.04 -18.88 -8.17
CA PRO A 129 13.94 -20.22 -8.73
C PRO A 129 15.19 -21.10 -8.57
N SER A 130 16.36 -20.51 -8.32
CA SER A 130 17.60 -21.25 -8.05
C SER A 130 17.62 -21.90 -6.66
N THR A 131 16.72 -21.50 -5.77
CA THR A 131 16.58 -22.12 -4.44
C THR A 131 15.91 -23.48 -4.54
N PRO A 132 16.16 -24.40 -3.57
CA PRO A 132 15.58 -25.74 -3.60
C PRO A 132 14.08 -25.75 -3.28
N TYR A 133 13.50 -24.63 -2.88
CA TYR A 133 12.12 -24.57 -2.37
C TYR A 133 11.09 -24.65 -3.49
N GLN A 134 10.33 -25.77 -3.53
CA GLN A 134 9.22 -25.99 -4.47
C GLN A 134 7.86 -25.75 -3.83
N SER A 135 7.78 -25.60 -2.50
CA SER A 135 6.57 -25.34 -1.74
C SER A 135 6.85 -24.53 -0.49
N LEU A 136 5.81 -23.87 0.05
CA LEU A 136 5.92 -23.15 1.32
C LEU A 136 6.37 -24.09 2.45
N LYS A 137 5.90 -25.35 2.46
CA LYS A 137 6.32 -26.33 3.47
C LYS A 137 7.85 -26.54 3.45
N GLN A 138 8.46 -26.76 2.29
CA GLN A 138 9.91 -26.94 2.17
C GLN A 138 10.69 -25.70 2.66
N LEU A 139 10.23 -24.51 2.32
CA LEU A 139 10.81 -23.27 2.81
C LEU A 139 10.78 -23.18 4.34
N LEU A 140 9.61 -23.46 4.94
CA LEU A 140 9.43 -23.41 6.39
C LEU A 140 10.25 -24.50 7.12
N ASP A 141 10.38 -25.70 6.54
CA ASP A 141 11.19 -26.77 7.09
C ASP A 141 12.69 -26.41 7.10
N ASP A 142 13.19 -25.77 6.03
CA ASP A 142 14.58 -25.29 5.98
C ASP A 142 14.82 -24.13 6.96
N MET A 143 13.86 -23.21 7.10
CA MET A 143 13.93 -22.13 8.11
C MET A 143 13.95 -22.68 9.55
N LYS A 144 13.29 -23.83 9.81
CA LYS A 144 13.39 -24.52 11.11
C LYS A 144 14.74 -25.16 11.32
N ALA A 145 15.27 -25.80 10.28
CA ALA A 145 16.58 -26.46 10.33
C ALA A 145 17.74 -25.47 10.44
N LYS A 146 17.58 -24.26 9.88
CA LYS A 146 18.59 -23.20 9.80
C LYS A 146 18.04 -21.86 10.29
N PRO A 147 17.74 -21.70 11.57
CA PRO A 147 17.09 -20.51 12.10
C PRO A 147 17.87 -19.23 11.80
N GLY A 148 17.21 -18.22 11.22
CA GLY A 148 17.81 -16.91 10.92
C GLY A 148 18.81 -16.88 9.74
N GLN A 149 18.93 -17.95 8.95
CA GLN A 149 19.86 -17.98 7.81
C GLN A 149 19.17 -17.58 6.50
N VAL A 150 17.92 -17.98 6.27
CA VAL A 150 17.19 -17.67 5.04
C VAL A 150 16.87 -16.17 5.00
N LYS A 151 17.34 -15.50 3.96
CA LYS A 151 17.15 -14.06 3.74
C LYS A 151 15.79 -13.79 3.10
N VAL A 152 15.02 -12.88 3.70
CA VAL A 152 13.72 -12.42 3.19
C VAL A 152 13.79 -10.93 2.90
N ALA A 153 13.62 -10.58 1.63
CA ALA A 153 13.59 -9.20 1.16
C ALA A 153 12.22 -8.56 1.34
N THR A 154 12.17 -7.38 1.91
CA THR A 154 10.93 -6.58 2.04
C THR A 154 11.18 -5.09 1.81
N ALA A 155 10.10 -4.32 1.65
CA ALA A 155 10.13 -2.86 1.49
C ALA A 155 10.46 -2.10 2.80
N GLY A 156 11.15 -2.74 3.74
CA GLY A 156 11.51 -2.17 5.03
C GLY A 156 10.62 -2.61 6.19
N ASN A 157 11.02 -2.21 7.39
CA ASN A 157 10.26 -2.46 8.61
C ASN A 157 8.85 -1.86 8.47
N THR A 158 7.84 -2.59 9.00
CA THR A 158 6.42 -2.18 8.92
C THR A 158 5.77 -2.24 7.55
N SER A 159 6.51 -2.58 6.48
CA SER A 159 5.91 -2.83 5.16
C SER A 159 4.93 -4.01 5.19
N SER A 160 4.04 -4.08 4.20
CA SER A 160 3.10 -5.20 4.08
C SER A 160 3.81 -6.55 4.00
N GLY A 161 4.91 -6.61 3.25
CA GLY A 161 5.74 -7.81 3.16
C GLY A 161 6.38 -8.20 4.48
N HIS A 162 6.86 -7.23 5.26
CA HIS A 162 7.43 -7.50 6.58
C HIS A 162 6.37 -8.06 7.53
N PHE A 163 5.19 -7.43 7.63
CA PHE A 163 4.10 -7.94 8.46
C PHE A 163 3.65 -9.34 8.04
N ALA A 164 3.58 -9.61 6.75
CA ALA A 164 3.25 -10.95 6.25
C ALA A 164 4.28 -11.97 6.72
N MET A 165 5.58 -11.66 6.61
CA MET A 165 6.64 -12.58 7.02
C MET A 165 6.69 -12.75 8.56
N GLU A 166 6.46 -11.70 9.34
CA GLU A 166 6.36 -11.79 10.80
C GLU A 166 5.20 -12.68 11.24
N ALA A 167 4.03 -12.54 10.60
CA ALA A 167 2.89 -13.42 10.87
C ALA A 167 3.20 -14.88 10.53
N ILE A 168 3.88 -15.13 9.40
CA ILE A 168 4.33 -16.47 8.98
C ILE A 168 5.34 -17.02 10.00
N SER A 169 6.35 -16.24 10.35
CA SER A 169 7.39 -16.59 11.31
C SER A 169 6.77 -17.02 12.65
N LYS A 170 5.84 -16.23 13.16
CA LYS A 170 5.13 -16.52 14.40
C LYS A 170 4.25 -17.78 14.30
N ALA A 171 3.47 -17.91 13.21
CA ALA A 171 2.54 -19.04 13.03
C ALA A 171 3.27 -20.38 12.81
N ALA A 172 4.41 -20.35 12.13
CA ALA A 172 5.21 -21.54 11.82
C ALA A 172 6.30 -21.84 12.88
N GLY A 173 6.58 -20.91 13.81
CA GLY A 173 7.67 -21.05 14.78
C GLY A 173 9.05 -21.04 14.13
N VAL A 174 9.26 -20.22 13.08
CA VAL A 174 10.52 -20.13 12.34
C VAL A 174 11.20 -18.79 12.56
N LYS A 175 12.51 -18.73 12.26
CA LYS A 175 13.31 -17.49 12.23
C LYS A 175 13.89 -17.29 10.85
N TYR A 176 13.97 -16.03 10.40
CA TYR A 176 14.53 -15.65 9.13
C TYR A 176 15.47 -14.45 9.28
N ARG A 177 16.24 -14.14 8.25
CA ARG A 177 17.08 -12.94 8.18
C ARG A 177 16.35 -11.88 7.36
N HIS A 178 15.89 -10.82 8.00
CA HIS A 178 15.25 -9.71 7.31
C HIS A 178 16.27 -8.85 6.55
N VAL A 179 15.98 -8.58 5.27
CA VAL A 179 16.74 -7.66 4.42
C VAL A 179 15.79 -6.59 3.91
N THR A 180 16.12 -5.33 4.20
CA THR A 180 15.24 -4.19 3.95
C THR A 180 15.66 -3.40 2.72
N TYR A 181 14.68 -2.94 1.95
CA TYR A 181 14.83 -2.07 0.78
C TYR A 181 13.86 -0.88 0.88
N ASP A 182 14.10 0.18 0.10
CA ASP A 182 13.26 1.40 0.11
C ASP A 182 11.96 1.28 -0.70
N GLY A 183 11.49 0.07 -0.92
CA GLY A 183 10.24 -0.20 -1.63
C GLY A 183 10.11 -1.65 -2.05
N GLY A 184 8.91 -2.06 -2.47
CA GLY A 184 8.63 -3.44 -2.85
C GLY A 184 9.34 -3.85 -4.13
N ASN A 185 9.36 -3.00 -5.14
CA ASN A 185 10.04 -3.31 -6.40
C ASN A 185 11.56 -3.58 -6.22
N PRO A 186 12.36 -2.75 -5.51
CA PRO A 186 13.74 -3.10 -5.17
C PRO A 186 13.90 -4.44 -4.45
N ALA A 187 13.02 -4.76 -3.49
CA ALA A 187 13.05 -6.02 -2.77
C ALA A 187 12.79 -7.24 -3.70
N VAL A 188 11.83 -7.10 -4.61
CA VAL A 188 11.53 -8.11 -5.64
C VAL A 188 12.74 -8.31 -6.57
N ILE A 189 13.33 -7.23 -7.07
CA ILE A 189 14.50 -7.27 -7.95
C ILE A 189 15.70 -7.93 -7.26
N ALA A 190 15.97 -7.60 -6.00
CA ALA A 190 17.02 -8.22 -5.20
C ALA A 190 16.81 -9.74 -5.05
N THR A 191 15.56 -10.18 -4.88
CA THR A 191 15.26 -11.62 -4.84
C THR A 191 15.42 -12.27 -6.21
N VAL A 192 15.00 -11.62 -7.28
CA VAL A 192 15.25 -12.09 -8.66
C VAL A 192 16.75 -12.20 -8.95
N GLY A 193 17.56 -11.28 -8.46
CA GLY A 193 19.03 -11.26 -8.60
C GLY A 193 19.76 -12.26 -7.71
N GLY A 194 19.07 -12.89 -6.74
CA GLY A 194 19.67 -13.86 -5.82
C GLY A 194 20.35 -13.26 -4.59
N GLU A 195 20.20 -11.96 -4.34
CA GLU A 195 20.70 -11.30 -3.11
C GLU A 195 19.93 -11.77 -1.87
N SER A 196 18.67 -12.17 -2.05
CA SER A 196 17.81 -12.79 -1.06
C SER A 196 17.14 -14.02 -1.66
N GLU A 197 16.87 -15.03 -0.83
CA GLU A 197 16.21 -16.26 -1.26
C GLU A 197 14.71 -16.06 -1.46
N VAL A 198 14.12 -15.21 -0.63
CA VAL A 198 12.66 -15.06 -0.47
C VAL A 198 12.26 -13.61 -0.54
N THR A 199 11.06 -13.35 -1.07
CA THR A 199 10.34 -12.08 -0.88
C THR A 199 8.88 -12.35 -0.51
N THR A 200 8.30 -11.44 0.29
CA THR A 200 6.90 -11.50 0.74
C THR A 200 6.13 -10.26 0.31
N GLN A 201 6.52 -9.66 -0.81
CA GLN A 201 5.97 -8.42 -1.31
C GLN A 201 4.56 -8.58 -1.90
N LEU A 202 3.94 -7.46 -2.27
CA LEU A 202 2.59 -7.41 -2.80
C LEU A 202 2.48 -8.09 -4.17
N ALA A 203 1.33 -8.67 -4.48
CA ALA A 203 1.09 -9.43 -5.71
C ALA A 203 1.41 -8.61 -6.97
N VAL A 204 0.97 -7.35 -7.03
CA VAL A 204 1.21 -6.46 -8.17
C VAL A 204 2.69 -6.24 -8.46
N GLU A 205 3.56 -6.29 -7.45
CA GLU A 205 5.01 -6.11 -7.57
C GLU A 205 5.71 -7.37 -8.10
N GLN A 206 5.08 -8.53 -7.94
CA GLN A 206 5.68 -9.84 -8.26
C GLN A 206 5.11 -10.48 -9.52
N THR A 207 3.91 -10.10 -9.95
CA THR A 207 3.15 -10.77 -11.01
C THR A 207 3.97 -10.97 -12.28
N GLU A 208 4.61 -9.94 -12.80
CA GLU A 208 5.39 -10.05 -14.04
C GLU A 208 6.65 -10.91 -13.88
N MET A 209 7.27 -10.92 -12.69
CA MET A 209 8.42 -11.79 -12.40
C MET A 209 7.99 -13.25 -12.25
N ILE A 210 6.79 -13.51 -11.74
CA ILE A 210 6.21 -14.86 -11.65
C ILE A 210 5.83 -15.36 -13.06
N LYS A 211 5.15 -14.54 -13.89
CA LYS A 211 4.84 -14.84 -15.29
C LYS A 211 6.11 -15.18 -16.09
N GLY A 212 7.15 -14.38 -15.92
CA GLY A 212 8.45 -14.56 -16.53
C GLY A 212 9.30 -15.69 -15.92
N LYS A 213 8.77 -16.46 -14.95
CA LYS A 213 9.47 -17.55 -14.24
C LYS A 213 10.78 -17.10 -13.55
N ARG A 214 10.91 -15.79 -13.29
CA ARG A 214 12.04 -15.20 -12.55
C ARG A 214 11.83 -15.26 -11.04
N LEU A 215 10.59 -15.48 -10.59
CA LEU A 215 10.21 -15.86 -9.24
C LEU A 215 9.31 -17.09 -9.27
N ARG A 216 9.40 -17.91 -8.24
CA ARG A 216 8.44 -19.00 -7.97
C ARG A 216 7.56 -18.61 -6.81
N ALA A 217 6.24 -18.46 -7.08
CA ALA A 217 5.26 -18.25 -6.04
C ALA A 217 5.01 -19.54 -5.26
N LEU A 218 5.01 -19.47 -3.93
CA LEU A 218 4.77 -20.60 -3.03
C LEU A 218 3.42 -20.55 -2.34
N ALA A 219 2.94 -19.35 -1.99
CA ALA A 219 1.63 -19.15 -1.38
C ALA A 219 1.18 -17.68 -1.48
N VAL A 220 -0.11 -17.43 -1.53
CA VAL A 220 -0.68 -16.13 -1.29
C VAL A 220 -1.02 -15.97 0.19
N VAL A 221 -0.72 -14.82 0.77
CA VAL A 221 -1.01 -14.50 2.16
C VAL A 221 -2.44 -13.94 2.25
N ALA A 222 -3.40 -14.84 2.07
CA ALA A 222 -4.84 -14.57 2.07
C ALA A 222 -5.59 -15.84 2.46
N ASP A 223 -6.90 -15.70 2.73
CA ASP A 223 -7.80 -16.83 3.01
C ASP A 223 -8.28 -17.53 1.73
N GLN A 224 -8.21 -16.85 0.58
CA GLN A 224 -8.61 -17.36 -0.72
C GLN A 224 -7.42 -17.49 -1.66
N PRO A 225 -7.47 -18.43 -2.62
CA PRO A 225 -6.43 -18.55 -3.63
C PRO A 225 -6.39 -17.32 -4.55
N LEU A 226 -5.23 -17.04 -5.11
CA LEU A 226 -5.03 -15.99 -6.10
C LEU A 226 -4.78 -16.62 -7.47
N THR A 227 -5.62 -16.29 -8.45
CA THR A 227 -5.38 -16.70 -9.84
C THR A 227 -4.68 -15.56 -10.59
N ILE A 228 -3.56 -15.89 -11.22
CA ILE A 228 -2.81 -14.97 -12.10
C ILE A 228 -2.91 -15.51 -13.52
N GLU A 229 -3.43 -14.70 -14.44
CA GLU A 229 -3.52 -15.05 -15.84
C GLU A 229 -2.13 -15.40 -16.42
N GLY A 230 -2.05 -16.53 -17.13
CA GLY A 230 -0.80 -17.07 -17.70
C GLY A 230 0.11 -17.79 -16.69
N VAL A 231 -0.25 -17.83 -15.40
CA VAL A 231 0.49 -18.56 -14.35
C VAL A 231 -0.33 -19.71 -13.77
N GLY A 232 -1.60 -19.45 -13.47
CA GLY A 232 -2.48 -20.37 -12.77
C GLY A 232 -2.81 -19.88 -11.36
N THR A 233 -3.22 -20.83 -10.51
CA THR A 233 -3.69 -20.54 -9.15
C THR A 233 -2.57 -20.71 -8.12
N ILE A 234 -2.36 -19.68 -7.31
CA ILE A 234 -1.49 -19.71 -6.15
C ILE A 234 -2.33 -20.01 -4.92
N GLU A 235 -2.01 -21.08 -4.23
CA GLU A 235 -2.76 -21.55 -3.07
C GLU A 235 -2.66 -20.60 -1.88
N PRO A 236 -3.72 -20.49 -1.05
CA PRO A 236 -3.69 -19.68 0.15
C PRO A 236 -2.73 -20.27 1.18
N ILE A 237 -2.16 -19.38 2.00
CA ILE A 237 -1.22 -19.76 3.05
C ILE A 237 -1.84 -20.71 4.07
N THR A 238 -3.15 -20.62 4.28
CA THR A 238 -3.93 -21.49 5.19
C THR A 238 -3.88 -22.96 4.81
N LYS A 239 -3.58 -23.30 3.55
CA LYS A 239 -3.37 -24.69 3.12
C LYS A 239 -2.15 -25.34 3.78
N THR A 240 -1.09 -24.56 4.03
CA THR A 240 0.13 -25.03 4.70
C THR A 240 0.13 -24.71 6.20
N LEU A 241 -0.47 -23.58 6.59
CA LEU A 241 -0.60 -23.11 7.97
C LEU A 241 -2.08 -22.93 8.33
N PRO A 242 -2.83 -24.00 8.68
CA PRO A 242 -4.28 -23.93 8.93
C PRO A 242 -4.70 -23.01 10.07
N LYS A 243 -3.77 -22.72 11.00
CA LYS A 243 -3.98 -21.80 12.13
C LYS A 243 -3.46 -20.39 11.84
N PHE A 244 -3.14 -20.08 10.58
CA PHE A 244 -2.72 -18.73 10.22
C PHE A 244 -3.83 -17.72 10.54
N PRO A 245 -3.51 -16.55 11.12
CA PRO A 245 -4.52 -15.55 11.42
C PRO A 245 -5.29 -15.13 10.16
N LYS A 246 -6.59 -14.95 10.29
CA LYS A 246 -7.38 -14.39 9.17
C LYS A 246 -6.84 -13.00 8.83
N ILE A 247 -6.63 -12.76 7.54
CA ILE A 247 -6.23 -11.46 7.00
C ILE A 247 -7.47 -10.91 6.30
N THR A 248 -8.22 -10.13 7.04
CA THR A 248 -9.38 -9.38 6.53
C THR A 248 -8.95 -7.98 6.15
#